data_336d5da9cca0632d87b31a4a8756fa34
#
_entry.id   336d5da9cca0632d87b31a4a8756fa34
#
_cell.length_a   1.000
_cell.length_b   1.000
_cell.length_c   1.000
_cell.angle_alpha   90.00
_cell.angle_beta   90.00
_cell.angle_gamma   90.00
#
_symmetry.space_group_name_H-M   'P 1'
#
loop_
_entity.id
_entity.type
_entity.pdbx_description
1 polymer ?
#
loop_
_entity_poly.entity_id
_entity_poly.type
_entity_poly.pdbx_seq_one_letter_code
_entity_poly.pdbx_strand_id
1 'polypeptide(L)'
;MGHREHRRQAPPRIPTAVLTISDTRTHRTDASGRLLRRLLERSGHPVVHYEILPDEPALIRRALKLRCADPRLSAVILTGGTGVSPRDKTCEVVQKLITKRLEGFGEIFRMLSFRQIGAAAFLSRAVAGIYRGKAIFSLPGSQQAVRLAMLKLILPEIAHLVSEIRKPRAPRRRRSRVS
;
A
#
# COMPACT_ATOMS: atom_id res chain seq x y z
N MET A 1 -8.79 -16.00 -20.35
CA MET A 1 -7.96 -16.35 -19.15
C MET A 1 -8.62 -15.78 -17.92
N GLY A 2 -9.06 -16.65 -17.01
CA GLY A 2 -9.83 -16.24 -15.84
C GLY A 2 -8.95 -15.74 -14.69
N HIS A 3 -9.51 -14.92 -13.80
CA HIS A 3 -8.90 -14.36 -12.58
C HIS A 3 -8.15 -15.42 -11.71
N ARG A 4 -8.57 -16.69 -11.75
CA ARG A 4 -7.95 -17.81 -11.03
C ARG A 4 -6.62 -18.28 -11.65
N GLU A 5 -6.42 -18.18 -12.96
CA GLU A 5 -5.18 -18.59 -13.63
C GLU A 5 -4.05 -17.58 -13.39
N HIS A 6 -4.37 -16.28 -13.37
CA HIS A 6 -3.38 -15.24 -13.07
C HIS A 6 -2.85 -15.31 -11.63
N ARG A 7 -3.65 -15.76 -10.67
CA ARG A 7 -3.20 -15.98 -9.28
C ARG A 7 -2.15 -17.10 -9.17
N ARG A 8 -2.19 -18.13 -10.01
CA ARG A 8 -1.21 -19.25 -9.98
C ARG A 8 0.18 -18.85 -10.47
N GLN A 9 0.29 -17.81 -11.28
CA GLN A 9 1.56 -17.29 -11.83
C GLN A 9 2.14 -16.12 -11.02
N ALA A 10 1.47 -15.72 -9.95
CA ALA A 10 1.91 -14.60 -9.12
C ALA A 10 3.17 -14.97 -8.31
N PRO A 11 4.09 -14.02 -8.07
CA PRO A 11 5.30 -14.30 -7.30
C PRO A 11 4.94 -14.73 -5.88
N PRO A 12 5.51 -15.84 -5.36
CA PRO A 12 5.14 -16.38 -4.05
C PRO A 12 5.57 -15.47 -2.89
N ARG A 13 6.54 -14.58 -3.12
CA ARG A 13 7.08 -13.65 -2.12
C ARG A 13 7.08 -12.24 -2.64
N ILE A 14 6.57 -11.32 -1.84
CA ILE A 14 6.51 -9.88 -2.12
C ILE A 14 7.37 -9.13 -1.11
N PRO A 15 8.63 -8.84 -1.42
CA PRO A 15 9.48 -8.03 -0.54
C PRO A 15 8.87 -6.65 -0.36
N THR A 16 8.64 -6.26 0.89
CA THR A 16 7.84 -5.09 1.26
C THR A 16 8.62 -4.18 2.21
N ALA A 17 8.44 -2.87 2.05
CA ALA A 17 8.79 -1.88 3.07
C ALA A 17 7.56 -1.51 3.89
N VAL A 18 7.72 -1.37 5.20
CA VAL A 18 6.70 -0.88 6.13
C VAL A 18 7.17 0.46 6.69
N LEU A 19 6.33 1.49 6.56
CA LEU A 19 6.57 2.83 7.07
C LEU A 19 5.45 3.19 8.06
N THR A 20 5.79 3.42 9.32
CA THR A 20 4.84 3.96 10.30
C THR A 20 5.02 5.46 10.38
N ILE A 21 3.94 6.21 10.18
CA ILE A 21 3.94 7.66 10.23
C ILE A 21 3.36 8.09 11.57
N SER A 22 4.20 8.67 12.43
CA SER A 22 3.80 9.07 13.78
C SER A 22 4.86 9.91 14.46
N ASP A 23 4.45 11.00 15.10
CA ASP A 23 5.30 11.86 15.92
C ASP A 23 5.58 11.25 17.31
N THR A 24 4.78 10.28 17.76
CA THR A 24 4.82 9.80 19.17
C THR A 24 5.22 8.34 19.31
N ARG A 25 5.20 7.54 18.21
CA ARG A 25 5.53 6.11 18.27
C ARG A 25 7.04 5.88 18.21
N THR A 26 7.45 4.84 18.92
CA THR A 26 8.80 4.28 18.88
C THR A 26 8.71 2.82 18.43
N HIS A 27 9.81 2.17 18.10
CA HIS A 27 9.83 0.74 17.79
C HIS A 27 9.18 -0.13 18.87
N ARG A 28 9.24 0.30 20.14
CA ARG A 28 8.62 -0.39 21.27
C ARG A 28 7.11 -0.18 21.33
N THR A 29 6.61 1.00 20.98
CA THR A 29 5.20 1.38 21.12
C THR A 29 4.40 1.29 19.84
N ASP A 30 5.03 1.06 18.67
CA ASP A 30 4.35 0.93 17.38
C ASP A 30 3.68 -0.45 17.24
N ALA A 31 2.47 -0.54 17.76
CA ALA A 31 1.69 -1.77 17.68
C ALA A 31 1.19 -2.07 16.25
N SER A 32 0.89 -1.05 15.46
CA SER A 32 0.35 -1.17 14.10
C SER A 32 1.41 -1.60 13.09
N GLY A 33 2.60 -0.98 13.11
CA GLY A 33 3.72 -1.40 12.27
C GLY A 33 4.21 -2.81 12.61
N ARG A 34 4.27 -3.18 13.91
CA ARG A 34 4.58 -4.56 14.30
C ARG A 34 3.52 -5.55 13.84
N LEU A 35 2.24 -5.17 13.84
CA LEU A 35 1.16 -6.01 13.32
C LEU A 35 1.31 -6.21 11.81
N LEU A 36 1.58 -5.14 11.05
CA LEU A 36 1.84 -5.21 9.60
C LEU A 36 2.97 -6.19 9.30
N ARG A 37 4.12 -6.04 9.97
CA ARG A 37 5.27 -6.93 9.80
C ARG A 37 4.89 -8.38 10.05
N ARG A 38 4.29 -8.69 11.20
CA ARG A 38 3.87 -10.06 11.53
C ARG A 38 2.91 -10.66 10.51
N LEU A 39 1.97 -9.89 9.99
CA LEU A 39 1.00 -10.38 9.00
C LEU A 39 1.69 -10.66 7.66
N LEU A 40 2.60 -9.81 7.20
CA LEU A 40 3.39 -10.02 5.99
C LEU A 40 4.28 -11.26 6.12
N GLU A 41 5.08 -11.34 7.18
CA GLU A 41 6.02 -12.43 7.42
C GLU A 41 5.32 -13.79 7.53
N ARG A 42 4.19 -13.86 8.27
CA ARG A 42 3.35 -15.07 8.36
C ARG A 42 2.74 -15.51 7.03
N SER A 43 2.55 -14.57 6.11
CA SER A 43 2.04 -14.86 4.76
C SER A 43 3.17 -15.09 3.74
N GLY A 44 4.41 -15.25 4.19
CA GLY A 44 5.58 -15.51 3.34
C GLY A 44 6.15 -14.28 2.63
N HIS A 45 5.70 -13.08 2.95
CA HIS A 45 6.18 -11.83 2.36
C HIS A 45 7.24 -11.17 3.24
N PRO A 46 8.51 -11.13 2.83
CA PRO A 46 9.58 -10.60 3.67
C PRO A 46 9.46 -9.08 3.83
N VAL A 47 9.63 -8.59 5.06
CA VAL A 47 9.76 -7.17 5.34
C VAL A 47 11.24 -6.77 5.28
N VAL A 48 11.62 -6.12 4.20
CA VAL A 48 13.00 -5.70 3.92
C VAL A 48 13.37 -4.42 4.68
N HIS A 49 12.39 -3.52 4.84
CA HIS A 49 12.56 -2.26 5.57
C HIS A 49 11.38 -2.03 6.52
N TYR A 50 11.71 -1.58 7.73
CA TYR A 50 10.75 -1.08 8.69
C TYR A 50 11.30 0.21 9.32
N GLU A 51 10.54 1.29 9.19
CA GLU A 51 10.94 2.63 9.60
C GLU A 51 9.74 3.36 10.22
N ILE A 52 10.01 4.17 11.24
CA ILE A 52 9.04 5.09 11.84
C ILE A 52 9.49 6.50 11.48
N LEU A 53 8.57 7.27 10.91
CA LEU A 53 8.81 8.63 10.43
C LEU A 53 7.84 9.60 11.12
N PRO A 54 8.27 10.83 11.44
CA PRO A 54 7.34 11.87 11.85
C PRO A 54 6.35 12.22 10.73
N ASP A 55 5.19 12.79 11.11
CA ASP A 55 4.15 13.19 10.14
C ASP A 55 4.53 14.50 9.44
N GLU A 56 5.67 14.46 8.72
CA GLU A 56 6.23 15.56 7.94
C GLU A 56 6.20 15.21 6.45
N PRO A 57 5.44 15.97 5.61
CA PRO A 57 5.27 15.67 4.19
C PRO A 57 6.57 15.50 3.41
N ALA A 58 7.59 16.27 3.75
CA ALA A 58 8.89 16.19 3.08
C ALA A 58 9.61 14.87 3.36
N LEU A 59 9.59 14.42 4.63
CA LEU A 59 10.21 13.17 5.06
C LEU A 59 9.47 11.97 4.51
N ILE A 60 8.14 11.96 4.57
CA ILE A 60 7.29 10.91 3.99
C ILE A 60 7.57 10.78 2.48
N ARG A 61 7.60 11.90 1.77
CA ARG A 61 7.88 11.92 0.33
C ARG A 61 9.27 11.39 0.01
N ARG A 62 10.28 11.81 0.77
CA ARG A 62 11.66 11.35 0.61
C ARG A 62 11.77 9.84 0.83
N ALA A 63 11.21 9.34 1.91
CA ALA A 63 11.21 7.91 2.23
C ALA A 63 10.51 7.09 1.14
N LEU A 64 9.32 7.49 0.69
CA LEU A 64 8.61 6.83 -0.42
C LEU A 64 9.44 6.78 -1.69
N LYS A 65 10.05 7.91 -2.11
CA LYS A 65 10.90 7.96 -3.30
C LYS A 65 12.08 7.01 -3.18
N LEU A 66 12.73 6.97 -2.01
CA LEU A 66 13.86 6.10 -1.72
C LEU A 66 13.46 4.61 -1.76
N ARG A 67 12.38 4.25 -1.06
CA ARG A 67 11.90 2.85 -1.02
C ARG A 67 11.40 2.39 -2.39
N CYS A 68 10.73 3.25 -3.14
CA CYS A 68 10.29 2.90 -4.50
C CYS A 68 11.44 2.85 -5.54
N ALA A 69 12.59 3.41 -5.25
CA ALA A 69 13.80 3.27 -6.07
C ALA A 69 14.58 1.97 -5.76
N ASP A 70 14.35 1.33 -4.62
CA ASP A 70 15.03 0.08 -4.25
C ASP A 70 14.55 -1.10 -5.12
N PRO A 71 15.42 -1.69 -5.96
CA PRO A 71 15.02 -2.77 -6.87
C PRO A 71 14.59 -4.05 -6.13
N ARG A 72 15.02 -4.24 -4.88
CA ARG A 72 14.66 -5.40 -4.06
C ARG A 72 13.21 -5.39 -3.62
N LEU A 73 12.57 -4.21 -3.56
CA LEU A 73 11.20 -4.05 -3.09
C LEU A 73 10.17 -4.22 -4.22
N SER A 74 9.00 -4.69 -3.87
CA SER A 74 7.84 -4.80 -4.75
C SER A 74 6.65 -4.00 -4.25
N ALA A 75 6.58 -3.73 -2.95
CA ALA A 75 5.52 -2.95 -2.34
C ALA A 75 6.03 -2.06 -1.20
N VAL A 76 5.28 -1.01 -0.90
CA VAL A 76 5.46 -0.14 0.27
C VAL A 76 4.10 0.02 0.95
N ILE A 77 4.04 -0.26 2.25
CA ILE A 77 2.83 -0.11 3.04
C ILE A 77 3.09 0.92 4.15
N LEU A 78 2.29 2.00 4.14
CA LEU A 78 2.31 3.02 5.17
C LEU A 78 1.14 2.83 6.13
N THR A 79 1.34 3.19 7.39
CA THR A 79 0.27 3.26 8.40
C THR A 79 0.44 4.49 9.28
N GLY A 80 -0.65 5.22 9.54
CA GLY A 80 -0.67 6.47 10.30
C GLY A 80 -0.68 7.74 9.45
N GLY A 81 -0.92 8.89 10.07
CA GLY A 81 -0.99 10.20 9.43
C GLY A 81 -2.11 10.33 8.38
N THR A 82 -3.18 9.56 8.51
CA THR A 82 -4.29 9.51 7.52
C THR A 82 -5.59 10.12 8.04
N GLY A 83 -5.62 10.65 9.26
CA GLY A 83 -6.80 11.31 9.83
C GLY A 83 -7.12 12.65 9.14
N VAL A 84 -8.09 13.36 9.69
CA VAL A 84 -8.58 14.65 9.14
C VAL A 84 -7.95 15.86 9.81
N SER A 85 -7.03 15.64 10.76
CA SER A 85 -6.29 16.72 11.41
C SER A 85 -5.42 17.46 10.38
N PRO A 86 -5.18 18.78 10.55
CA PRO A 86 -4.24 19.53 9.70
C PRO A 86 -2.85 18.91 9.61
N ARG A 87 -2.43 18.15 10.62
CA ARG A 87 -1.15 17.45 10.68
C ARG A 87 -1.13 16.17 9.82
N ASP A 88 -2.26 15.50 9.68
CA ASP A 88 -2.38 14.26 8.92
C ASP A 88 -2.23 14.51 7.41
N LYS A 89 -1.04 14.28 6.86
CA LYS A 89 -0.71 14.56 5.45
C LYS A 89 -0.29 13.33 4.64
N THR A 90 -0.27 12.14 5.25
CA THR A 90 0.18 10.92 4.56
C THR A 90 -0.61 10.64 3.29
N CYS A 91 -1.94 10.76 3.32
CA CYS A 91 -2.78 10.51 2.16
C CYS A 91 -2.47 11.48 1.01
N GLU A 92 -2.31 12.77 1.30
CA GLU A 92 -2.00 13.80 0.29
C GLU A 92 -0.65 13.57 -0.35
N VAL A 93 0.36 13.17 0.46
CA VAL A 93 1.70 12.86 -0.07
C VAL A 93 1.65 11.64 -0.99
N VAL A 94 0.97 10.58 -0.56
CA VAL A 94 0.82 9.36 -1.36
C VAL A 94 0.06 9.65 -2.65
N GLN A 95 -1.08 10.37 -2.58
CA GLN A 95 -1.90 10.70 -3.74
C GLN A 95 -1.16 11.52 -4.80
N LYS A 96 -0.23 12.42 -4.38
CA LYS A 96 0.60 13.22 -5.29
C LYS A 96 1.71 12.41 -5.96
N LEU A 97 2.12 11.29 -5.38
CA LEU A 97 3.19 10.45 -5.92
C LEU A 97 2.69 9.34 -6.83
N ILE A 98 1.55 8.72 -6.51
CA ILE A 98 1.03 7.60 -7.29
C ILE A 98 0.67 8.03 -8.72
N THR A 99 1.11 7.24 -9.68
CA THR A 99 0.87 7.48 -11.11
C THR A 99 -0.38 6.76 -11.63
N LYS A 100 -0.81 5.71 -10.94
CA LYS A 100 -2.04 4.99 -11.20
C LYS A 100 -2.71 4.66 -9.87
N ARG A 101 -3.91 5.18 -9.66
CA ARG A 101 -4.72 4.93 -8.46
C ARG A 101 -5.45 3.59 -8.55
N LEU A 102 -5.66 2.96 -7.40
CA LEU A 102 -6.52 1.80 -7.21
C LEU A 102 -7.75 2.27 -6.41
N GLU A 103 -8.68 2.94 -7.09
CA GLU A 103 -9.83 3.62 -6.45
C GLU A 103 -10.65 2.64 -5.60
N GLY A 104 -10.93 1.45 -6.14
CA GLY A 104 -11.69 0.40 -5.46
C GLY A 104 -11.10 -0.04 -4.12
N PHE A 105 -9.79 0.15 -3.88
CA PHE A 105 -9.19 -0.18 -2.59
C PHE A 105 -9.80 0.64 -1.44
N GLY A 106 -9.85 1.96 -1.60
CA GLY A 106 -10.42 2.85 -0.59
C GLY A 106 -11.92 2.67 -0.42
N GLU A 107 -12.65 2.39 -1.50
CA GLU A 107 -14.09 2.14 -1.49
C GLU A 107 -14.43 0.88 -0.70
N ILE A 108 -13.80 -0.24 -1.05
CA ILE A 108 -14.04 -1.53 -0.36
C ILE A 108 -13.57 -1.46 1.09
N PHE A 109 -12.43 -0.79 1.36
CA PHE A 109 -11.93 -0.61 2.73
C PHE A 109 -12.97 0.13 3.58
N ARG A 110 -13.53 1.25 3.11
CA ARG A 110 -14.56 2.02 3.85
C ARG A 110 -15.84 1.22 4.02
N MET A 111 -16.28 0.50 3.00
CA MET A 111 -17.46 -0.38 3.09
C MET A 111 -17.29 -1.45 4.18
N LEU A 112 -16.12 -2.10 4.23
CA LEU A 112 -15.83 -3.12 5.24
C LEU A 112 -15.67 -2.49 6.64
N SER A 113 -15.06 -1.30 6.73
CA SER A 113 -14.93 -0.54 7.97
C SER A 113 -16.30 -0.13 8.51
N PHE A 114 -17.22 0.30 7.65
CA PHE A 114 -18.58 0.67 8.05
C PHE A 114 -19.31 -0.48 8.77
N ARG A 115 -19.11 -1.71 8.34
CA ARG A 115 -19.66 -2.89 9.01
C ARG A 115 -19.11 -3.13 10.41
N GLN A 116 -17.93 -2.58 10.73
CA GLN A 116 -17.27 -2.76 12.04
C GLN A 116 -17.47 -1.59 12.99
N ILE A 117 -17.42 -0.35 12.46
CA ILE A 117 -17.38 0.88 13.26
C ILE A 117 -18.48 1.88 12.88
N GLY A 118 -19.43 1.50 12.01
CA GLY A 118 -20.53 2.35 11.61
C GLY A 118 -20.09 3.61 10.89
N ALA A 119 -20.81 4.72 11.10
CA ALA A 119 -20.59 5.98 10.42
C ALA A 119 -19.15 6.53 10.54
N ALA A 120 -18.43 6.26 11.63
CA ALA A 120 -17.03 6.69 11.79
C ALA A 120 -16.11 6.23 10.64
N ALA A 121 -16.52 5.22 9.87
CA ALA A 121 -15.77 4.72 8.72
C ALA A 121 -15.58 5.77 7.61
N PHE A 122 -16.46 6.79 7.48
CA PHE A 122 -16.32 7.84 6.47
C PHE A 122 -15.08 8.71 6.68
N LEU A 123 -14.55 8.77 7.90
CA LEU A 123 -13.31 9.47 8.25
C LEU A 123 -12.05 8.68 7.84
N SER A 124 -12.21 7.42 7.42
CA SER A 124 -11.08 6.55 7.06
C SER A 124 -10.55 6.88 5.66
N ARG A 125 -9.33 7.39 5.58
CA ARG A 125 -8.70 7.83 4.33
C ARG A 125 -7.64 6.83 3.84
N ALA A 126 -8.04 5.58 3.56
CA ALA A 126 -7.16 4.59 2.97
C ALA A 126 -6.98 4.83 1.45
N VAL A 127 -5.75 4.72 0.97
CA VAL A 127 -5.36 4.96 -0.43
C VAL A 127 -4.45 3.85 -0.92
N ALA A 128 -4.61 3.41 -2.16
CA ALA A 128 -3.65 2.54 -2.83
C ALA A 128 -3.39 2.98 -4.27
N GLY A 129 -2.23 2.60 -4.78
CA GLY A 129 -1.85 2.90 -6.15
C GLY A 129 -0.47 2.37 -6.52
N ILE A 130 0.02 2.81 -7.67
CA ILE A 130 1.29 2.38 -8.24
C ILE A 130 2.20 3.60 -8.38
N TYR A 131 3.44 3.46 -7.94
CA TYR A 131 4.50 4.43 -8.17
C TYR A 131 5.81 3.73 -8.50
N ARG A 132 6.47 4.12 -9.59
CA ARG A 132 7.74 3.52 -10.07
C ARG A 132 7.71 1.98 -10.14
N GLY A 133 6.60 1.41 -10.58
CA GLY A 133 6.46 -0.05 -10.68
C GLY A 133 6.32 -0.78 -9.34
N LYS A 134 6.03 -0.07 -8.25
CA LYS A 134 5.78 -0.64 -6.93
C LYS A 134 4.33 -0.41 -6.52
N ALA A 135 3.74 -1.38 -5.81
CA ALA A 135 2.46 -1.21 -5.16
C ALA A 135 2.63 -0.36 -3.89
N ILE A 136 1.78 0.66 -3.71
CA ILE A 136 1.77 1.50 -2.50
C ILE A 136 0.41 1.40 -1.86
N PHE A 137 0.39 1.22 -0.53
CA PHE A 137 -0.81 1.24 0.30
C PHE A 137 -0.60 2.21 1.47
N SER A 138 -1.56 3.09 1.71
CA SER A 138 -1.61 3.97 2.87
C SER A 138 -2.84 3.61 3.71
N LEU A 139 -2.63 3.25 4.97
CA LEU A 139 -3.63 2.72 5.89
C LEU A 139 -3.79 3.61 7.12
N PRO A 140 -4.99 3.66 7.74
CA PRO A 140 -5.15 4.27 9.04
C PRO A 140 -4.25 3.64 10.11
N GLY A 141 -3.87 4.43 11.11
CA GLY A 141 -2.91 4.05 12.14
C GLY A 141 -3.42 3.06 13.19
N SER A 142 -4.70 2.68 13.20
CA SER A 142 -5.25 1.74 14.19
C SER A 142 -4.95 0.28 13.83
N GLN A 143 -4.69 -0.55 14.83
CA GLN A 143 -4.47 -1.99 14.61
C GLN A 143 -5.68 -2.67 13.94
N GLN A 144 -6.91 -2.23 14.27
CA GLN A 144 -8.13 -2.76 13.67
C GLN A 144 -8.18 -2.47 12.17
N ALA A 145 -7.89 -1.24 11.76
CA ALA A 145 -7.82 -0.84 10.35
C ALA A 145 -6.73 -1.60 9.59
N VAL A 146 -5.55 -1.73 10.18
CA VAL A 146 -4.43 -2.51 9.63
C VAL A 146 -4.83 -3.97 9.43
N ARG A 147 -5.41 -4.60 10.46
CA ARG A 147 -5.87 -6.01 10.38
C ARG A 147 -6.92 -6.18 9.27
N LEU A 148 -7.90 -5.28 9.20
CA LEU A 148 -8.95 -5.31 8.18
C LEU A 148 -8.35 -5.21 6.77
N ALA A 149 -7.53 -4.19 6.51
CA ALA A 149 -6.91 -3.97 5.21
C ALA A 149 -6.03 -5.15 4.79
N MET A 150 -5.17 -5.62 5.70
CA MET A 150 -4.25 -6.71 5.41
C MET A 150 -4.97 -8.01 5.10
N LEU A 151 -5.87 -8.46 5.98
CA LEU A 151 -6.48 -9.79 5.86
C LEU A 151 -7.56 -9.85 4.78
N LYS A 152 -8.28 -8.75 4.53
CA LYS A 152 -9.41 -8.74 3.59
C LYS A 152 -9.07 -8.23 2.20
N LEU A 153 -8.04 -7.40 2.05
CA LEU A 153 -7.75 -6.72 0.78
C LEU A 153 -6.31 -6.97 0.30
N ILE A 154 -5.29 -6.70 1.14
CA ILE A 154 -3.91 -6.67 0.66
C ILE A 154 -3.36 -8.08 0.48
N LEU A 155 -3.32 -8.89 1.54
CA LEU A 155 -2.71 -10.22 1.47
C LEU A 155 -3.36 -11.15 0.43
N PRO A 156 -4.69 -11.14 0.23
CA PRO A 156 -5.30 -11.96 -0.82
C PRO A 156 -4.89 -11.58 -2.24
N GLU A 157 -4.50 -10.31 -2.50
CA GLU A 157 -4.31 -9.79 -3.84
C GLU A 157 -2.92 -9.20 -4.12
N ILE A 158 -2.06 -9.01 -3.13
CA ILE A 158 -0.77 -8.32 -3.31
C ILE A 158 0.13 -9.02 -4.34
N ALA A 159 0.16 -10.33 -4.34
CA ALA A 159 0.95 -11.11 -5.28
C ALA A 159 0.43 -10.95 -6.72
N HIS A 160 -0.88 -11.03 -6.90
CA HIS A 160 -1.53 -10.80 -8.19
C HIS A 160 -1.30 -9.37 -8.68
N LEU A 161 -1.50 -8.36 -7.82
CA LEU A 161 -1.26 -6.95 -8.17
C LEU A 161 0.19 -6.72 -8.62
N VAL A 162 1.17 -7.26 -7.91
CA VAL A 162 2.58 -7.13 -8.30
C VAL A 162 2.88 -7.84 -9.63
N SER A 163 2.24 -8.96 -9.89
CA SER A 163 2.33 -9.64 -11.20
C SER A 163 1.81 -8.75 -12.32
N GLU A 164 0.62 -8.13 -12.14
CA GLU A 164 0.05 -7.21 -13.12
C GLU A 164 0.93 -5.97 -13.37
N ILE A 165 1.53 -5.42 -12.31
CA ILE A 165 2.45 -4.27 -12.41
C ILE A 165 3.68 -4.60 -13.27
N ARG A 166 4.17 -5.84 -13.20
CA ARG A 166 5.38 -6.30 -13.89
C ARG A 166 5.15 -6.76 -15.32
N LYS A 167 3.91 -6.88 -15.77
CA LYS A 167 3.62 -7.28 -17.16
C LYS A 167 4.29 -6.32 -18.14
N PRO A 168 5.01 -6.84 -19.15
CA PRO A 168 5.61 -6.00 -20.19
C PRO A 168 4.52 -5.22 -20.93
N ARG A 169 4.80 -3.97 -21.29
CA ARG A 169 3.93 -3.21 -22.19
C ARG A 169 3.88 -3.95 -23.53
N ALA A 170 2.68 -4.28 -23.99
CA ALA A 170 2.50 -4.81 -25.34
C ALA A 170 3.16 -3.84 -26.35
N PRO A 171 3.91 -4.35 -27.36
CA PRO A 171 4.52 -3.50 -28.36
C PRO A 171 3.43 -2.67 -29.04
N ARG A 172 3.64 -1.36 -29.14
CA ARG A 172 2.75 -0.47 -29.91
C ARG A 172 2.69 -1.03 -31.33
N ARG A 173 1.54 -1.52 -31.76
CA ARG A 173 1.30 -1.81 -33.19
C ARG A 173 1.64 -0.54 -33.97
N ARG A 174 2.70 -0.58 -34.77
CA ARG A 174 2.95 0.46 -35.77
C ARG A 174 1.70 0.53 -36.67
N ARG A 175 1.01 1.65 -36.63
CA ARG A 175 0.01 1.93 -37.68
C ARG A 175 0.80 1.96 -38.97
N SER A 176 0.61 0.94 -39.82
CA SER A 176 1.03 1.01 -41.19
C SER A 176 0.38 2.24 -41.81
N ARG A 177 1.20 3.19 -42.23
CA ARG A 177 0.73 4.26 -43.13
C ARG A 177 0.29 3.54 -44.40
N VAL A 178 -0.99 3.53 -44.62
CA VAL A 178 -1.54 3.23 -45.93
C VAL A 178 -1.23 4.43 -46.80
N SER A 179 -0.41 4.25 -47.79
CA SER A 179 -0.12 5.20 -48.88
C SER A 179 -1.33 5.31 -49.78
#